data_245bfa8752fecb0169a1730cb8dfa5ff
#
_entry.id   245bfa8752fecb0169a1730cb8dfa5ff
#
_cell.length_a   1.000
_cell.length_b   1.000
_cell.length_c   1.000
_cell.angle_alpha   90.00
_cell.angle_beta   90.00
_cell.angle_gamma   90.00
#
_symmetry.space_group_name_H-M   'P 1'
#
loop_
_entity.id
_entity.type
_entity.pdbx_description
1 polymer ?
#
loop_
_entity_poly.entity_id
_entity_poly.type
_entity_poly.pdbx_seq_one_letter_code
_entity_poly.pdbx_strand_id
1 'polypeptide(L)'
;MTDGEVTGASVFATFGDEVREALSERGFDSPTEPQRRAIPPLVDGRDTLVVAPTGTGKTETAMLPVFDALVRDDEARLARGEGWRFGIGALYVTPLRALNRDMRERLDWWGETLGLDVDVRHGDTTRYRRTQQANDPPDVLVTTPETLQAMLTGEKLREALADVDHVVVDEVHELAASKRGAQLTVALERLRELAGAFQRVGLSA
;
A
#
# COMPACT_ATOMS: atom_id res chain seq x y z
N MET A 1 -17.77 23.94 -20.32
CA MET A 1 -17.47 22.56 -20.02
C MET A 1 -17.64 22.44 -18.52
N THR A 2 -18.75 21.85 -18.12
CA THR A 2 -19.18 21.75 -16.72
C THR A 2 -18.34 20.70 -16.01
N ASP A 3 -17.50 21.16 -15.05
CA ASP A 3 -16.90 20.29 -14.06
C ASP A 3 -18.05 19.59 -13.31
N GLY A 4 -18.22 18.29 -13.58
CA GLY A 4 -19.16 17.48 -12.84
C GLY A 4 -18.72 17.45 -11.38
N GLU A 5 -19.44 18.12 -10.48
CA GLU A 5 -19.37 17.90 -9.05
C GLU A 5 -19.67 16.43 -8.77
N VAL A 6 -18.62 15.64 -8.67
CA VAL A 6 -18.70 14.30 -8.07
C VAL A 6 -19.00 14.53 -6.59
N THR A 7 -20.26 14.37 -6.20
CA THR A 7 -20.67 14.49 -4.80
C THR A 7 -19.85 13.53 -3.96
N GLY A 8 -19.39 14.00 -2.79
CA GLY A 8 -18.43 13.28 -1.93
C GLY A 8 -18.79 11.83 -1.58
N ALA A 9 -20.06 11.48 -1.55
CA ALA A 9 -20.55 10.13 -1.32
C ALA A 9 -20.22 9.15 -2.47
N SER A 10 -20.00 9.63 -3.70
CA SER A 10 -19.79 8.75 -4.86
C SER A 10 -18.38 8.12 -4.91
N VAL A 11 -17.36 8.78 -4.32
CA VAL A 11 -15.98 8.25 -4.35
C VAL A 11 -15.83 7.02 -3.45
N PHE A 12 -16.33 7.07 -2.22
CA PHE A 12 -16.29 5.91 -1.32
C PHE A 12 -17.24 4.79 -1.76
N ALA A 13 -18.29 5.12 -2.54
CA ALA A 13 -19.20 4.14 -3.11
C ALA A 13 -18.53 3.24 -4.18
N THR A 14 -17.32 3.56 -4.63
CA THR A 14 -16.56 2.70 -5.56
C THR A 14 -15.92 1.48 -4.88
N PHE A 15 -15.76 1.52 -3.56
CA PHE A 15 -15.20 0.44 -2.77
C PHE A 15 -16.21 -0.70 -2.49
N GLY A 16 -15.70 -1.88 -2.18
CA GLY A 16 -16.47 -3.02 -1.69
C GLY A 16 -17.18 -2.74 -0.36
N ASP A 17 -18.06 -3.62 0.02
CA ASP A 17 -18.90 -3.47 1.21
C ASP A 17 -18.05 -3.40 2.48
N GLU A 18 -17.03 -4.25 2.59
CA GLU A 18 -16.12 -4.33 3.74
C GLU A 18 -15.39 -3.00 3.97
N VAL A 19 -14.83 -2.41 2.91
CA VAL A 19 -14.11 -1.12 3.01
C VAL A 19 -15.10 0.01 3.32
N ARG A 20 -16.31 -0.02 2.79
CA ARG A 20 -17.35 1.00 3.09
C ARG A 20 -17.83 0.91 4.54
N GLU A 21 -17.98 -0.30 5.08
CA GLU A 21 -18.33 -0.50 6.48
C GLU A 21 -17.22 -0.01 7.41
N ALA A 22 -15.95 -0.35 7.10
CA ALA A 22 -14.78 0.11 7.84
C ALA A 22 -14.63 1.65 7.81
N LEU A 23 -14.91 2.30 6.67
CA LEU A 23 -14.94 3.76 6.56
C LEU A 23 -15.98 4.38 7.50
N SER A 24 -17.18 3.80 7.55
CA SER A 24 -18.26 4.26 8.42
C SER A 24 -17.91 4.07 9.89
N GLU A 25 -17.34 2.93 10.26
CA GLU A 25 -16.91 2.64 11.64
C GLU A 25 -15.84 3.65 12.11
N ARG A 26 -14.93 4.01 11.22
CA ARG A 26 -13.85 4.97 11.54
C ARG A 26 -14.27 6.44 11.44
N GLY A 27 -15.53 6.72 11.07
CA GLY A 27 -16.08 8.08 10.99
C GLY A 27 -15.62 8.87 9.75
N PHE A 28 -15.33 8.17 8.66
CA PHE A 28 -15.03 8.80 7.37
C PHE A 28 -16.34 9.11 6.62
N ASP A 29 -17.05 10.15 7.04
CA ASP A 29 -18.36 10.52 6.47
C ASP A 29 -18.26 11.10 5.05
N SER A 30 -17.14 11.75 4.75
CA SER A 30 -16.92 12.38 3.44
C SER A 30 -15.43 12.39 3.06
N PRO A 31 -15.13 12.19 1.76
CA PRO A 31 -13.75 12.22 1.29
C PRO A 31 -13.16 13.63 1.31
N THR A 32 -11.88 13.71 1.63
CA THR A 32 -11.08 14.93 1.52
C THR A 32 -10.84 15.27 0.03
N GLU A 33 -10.37 16.49 -0.26
CA GLU A 33 -10.05 16.89 -1.63
C GLU A 33 -9.03 15.97 -2.33
N PRO A 34 -7.90 15.58 -1.70
CA PRO A 34 -7.00 14.59 -2.28
C PRO A 34 -7.67 13.25 -2.58
N GLN A 35 -8.53 12.77 -1.68
CA GLN A 35 -9.28 11.52 -1.87
C GLN A 35 -10.25 11.60 -3.06
N ARG A 36 -11.01 12.68 -3.18
CA ARG A 36 -11.92 12.88 -4.33
C ARG A 36 -11.21 12.82 -5.68
N ARG A 37 -9.99 13.38 -5.75
CA ARG A 37 -9.23 13.45 -7.02
C ARG A 37 -8.44 12.20 -7.32
N ALA A 38 -7.84 11.58 -6.30
CA ALA A 38 -6.90 10.50 -6.52
C ALA A 38 -7.51 9.09 -6.42
N ILE A 39 -8.58 8.87 -5.65
CA ILE A 39 -9.20 7.55 -5.54
C ILE A 39 -9.70 7.03 -6.90
N PRO A 40 -10.41 7.79 -7.74
CA PRO A 40 -10.89 7.27 -9.02
C PRO A 40 -9.77 6.72 -9.92
N PRO A 41 -8.68 7.47 -10.23
CA PRO A 41 -7.58 6.90 -11.02
C PRO A 41 -6.87 5.73 -10.34
N LEU A 42 -6.83 5.69 -9.00
CA LEU A 42 -6.23 4.58 -8.27
C LEU A 42 -7.05 3.29 -8.38
N VAL A 43 -8.38 3.39 -8.26
CA VAL A 43 -9.30 2.26 -8.46
C VAL A 43 -9.26 1.75 -9.92
N ASP A 44 -9.00 2.65 -10.89
CA ASP A 44 -8.79 2.28 -12.29
C ASP A 44 -7.40 1.61 -12.55
N GLY A 45 -6.59 1.37 -11.51
CA GLY A 45 -5.26 0.74 -11.63
C GLY A 45 -4.17 1.66 -12.20
N ARG A 46 -4.40 2.99 -12.28
CA ARG A 46 -3.42 3.92 -12.85
C ARG A 46 -2.34 4.33 -11.85
N ASP A 47 -1.11 4.40 -12.32
CA ASP A 47 -0.01 5.03 -11.56
C ASP A 47 -0.38 6.49 -11.22
N THR A 48 -0.27 6.87 -9.95
CA THR A 48 -0.75 8.17 -9.48
C THR A 48 0.22 8.80 -8.49
N LEU A 49 0.51 10.09 -8.67
CA LEU A 49 1.23 10.91 -7.69
C LEU A 49 0.26 11.84 -6.97
N VAL A 50 0.15 11.70 -5.67
CA VAL A 50 -0.69 12.56 -4.81
C VAL A 50 0.20 13.59 -4.12
N VAL A 51 0.01 14.84 -4.48
CA VAL A 51 0.69 15.99 -3.84
C VAL A 51 -0.33 16.77 -3.04
N ALA A 52 -0.19 16.76 -1.71
CA ALA A 52 -1.11 17.45 -0.81
C ALA A 52 -0.45 17.70 0.56
N PRO A 53 -0.87 18.73 1.31
CA PRO A 53 -0.32 19.02 2.63
C PRO A 53 -0.41 17.83 3.60
N THR A 54 0.42 17.84 4.65
CA THR A 54 0.32 16.87 5.74
C THR A 54 -1.04 16.96 6.44
N GLY A 55 -1.56 15.84 6.94
CA GLY A 55 -2.85 15.81 7.65
C GLY A 55 -4.10 15.84 6.75
N THR A 56 -3.95 15.78 5.42
CA THR A 56 -5.09 15.77 4.48
C THR A 56 -5.59 14.36 4.12
N GLY A 57 -5.12 13.32 4.81
CA GLY A 57 -5.53 11.93 4.56
C GLY A 57 -4.83 11.28 3.37
N LYS A 58 -3.58 11.69 3.03
CA LYS A 58 -2.82 11.08 1.91
C LYS A 58 -2.62 9.58 2.07
N THR A 59 -2.33 9.10 3.28
CA THR A 59 -2.14 7.67 3.54
C THR A 59 -3.39 6.88 3.17
N GLU A 60 -4.55 7.30 3.65
CA GLU A 60 -5.83 6.69 3.31
C GLU A 60 -6.17 6.85 1.82
N THR A 61 -5.79 7.99 1.22
CA THR A 61 -5.98 8.20 -0.23
C THR A 61 -5.31 7.10 -1.05
N ALA A 62 -4.09 6.70 -0.66
CA ALA A 62 -3.35 5.63 -1.34
C ALA A 62 -3.80 4.23 -0.90
N MET A 63 -3.97 4.04 0.41
CA MET A 63 -4.14 2.68 0.96
C MET A 63 -5.56 2.15 0.85
N LEU A 64 -6.60 2.98 0.87
CA LEU A 64 -7.98 2.50 0.72
C LEU A 64 -8.21 1.77 -0.61
N PRO A 65 -7.78 2.30 -1.78
CA PRO A 65 -7.87 1.55 -3.03
C PRO A 65 -7.03 0.25 -3.03
N VAL A 66 -5.86 0.27 -2.38
CA VAL A 66 -5.00 -0.91 -2.27
C VAL A 66 -5.66 -1.99 -1.41
N PHE A 67 -6.17 -1.63 -0.23
CA PHE A 67 -6.90 -2.56 0.63
C PHE A 67 -8.14 -3.14 -0.07
N ASP A 68 -8.93 -2.30 -0.74
CA ASP A 68 -10.10 -2.75 -1.51
C ASP A 68 -9.72 -3.75 -2.61
N ALA A 69 -8.61 -3.50 -3.31
CA ALA A 69 -8.11 -4.41 -4.34
C ALA A 69 -7.66 -5.76 -3.77
N LEU A 70 -6.96 -5.77 -2.62
CA LEU A 70 -6.52 -6.99 -1.95
C LEU A 70 -7.70 -7.82 -1.44
N VAL A 71 -8.68 -7.20 -0.76
CA VAL A 71 -9.89 -7.88 -0.29
C VAL A 71 -10.65 -8.52 -1.45
N ARG A 72 -10.88 -7.77 -2.54
CA ARG A 72 -11.57 -8.31 -3.73
C ARG A 72 -10.80 -9.44 -4.43
N ASP A 73 -9.46 -9.37 -4.45
CA ASP A 73 -8.67 -10.46 -5.02
C ASP A 73 -8.78 -11.72 -4.17
N ASP A 74 -8.71 -11.61 -2.86
CA ASP A 74 -8.87 -12.74 -1.93
C ASP A 74 -10.26 -13.37 -2.05
N GLU A 75 -11.32 -12.58 -2.12
CA GLU A 75 -12.68 -13.06 -2.37
C GLU A 75 -12.78 -13.81 -3.70
N ALA A 76 -12.20 -13.23 -4.76
CA ALA A 76 -12.19 -13.84 -6.08
C ALA A 76 -11.39 -15.16 -6.11
N ARG A 77 -10.27 -15.25 -5.39
CA ARG A 77 -9.45 -16.48 -5.24
C ARG A 77 -10.23 -17.55 -4.50
N LEU A 78 -10.87 -17.20 -3.38
CA LEU A 78 -11.71 -18.12 -2.62
C LEU A 78 -12.88 -18.63 -3.46
N ALA A 79 -13.54 -17.78 -4.22
CA ALA A 79 -14.62 -18.17 -5.12
C ALA A 79 -14.17 -19.16 -6.21
N ARG A 80 -12.89 -19.10 -6.65
CA ARG A 80 -12.27 -20.05 -7.58
C ARG A 80 -11.71 -21.30 -6.89
N GLY A 81 -11.73 -21.37 -5.56
CA GLY A 81 -11.16 -22.49 -4.78
C GLY A 81 -9.63 -22.49 -4.71
N GLU A 82 -8.97 -21.36 -4.95
CA GLU A 82 -7.52 -21.21 -4.96
C GLU A 82 -6.92 -20.98 -3.54
N GLY A 83 -7.77 -20.71 -2.53
CA GLY A 83 -7.33 -20.34 -1.18
C GLY A 83 -6.87 -18.88 -1.06
N TRP A 84 -6.38 -18.51 0.11
CA TRP A 84 -5.87 -17.17 0.40
C TRP A 84 -4.58 -16.88 -0.36
N ARG A 85 -4.29 -15.60 -0.58
CA ARG A 85 -2.98 -15.15 -1.10
C ARG A 85 -1.86 -15.66 -0.17
N PHE A 86 -0.75 -16.08 -0.75
CA PHE A 86 0.41 -16.52 0.04
C PHE A 86 1.55 -15.49 0.02
N GLY A 87 1.56 -14.54 -0.84
CA GLY A 87 2.63 -13.56 -1.00
C GLY A 87 2.24 -12.17 -0.51
N ILE A 88 3.19 -11.24 -0.60
CA ILE A 88 2.97 -9.83 -0.30
C ILE A 88 2.23 -9.20 -1.48
N GLY A 89 0.98 -8.79 -1.29
CA GLY A 89 0.18 -8.13 -2.32
C GLY A 89 0.52 -6.64 -2.47
N ALA A 90 0.91 -5.99 -1.38
CA ALA A 90 1.27 -4.58 -1.42
C ALA A 90 2.51 -4.22 -0.61
N LEU A 91 3.30 -3.28 -1.14
CA LEU A 91 4.42 -2.65 -0.44
C LEU A 91 4.09 -1.19 -0.12
N TYR A 92 4.31 -0.79 1.13
CA TYR A 92 4.33 0.61 1.54
C TYR A 92 5.77 1.02 1.86
N VAL A 93 6.40 1.77 0.97
CA VAL A 93 7.81 2.16 1.09
C VAL A 93 7.91 3.59 1.60
N THR A 94 8.53 3.78 2.75
CA THR A 94 8.64 5.08 3.41
C THR A 94 10.01 5.27 4.07
N PRO A 95 10.51 6.50 4.24
CA PRO A 95 11.70 6.74 5.05
C PRO A 95 11.51 6.27 6.50
N LEU A 96 12.58 5.73 7.11
CA LEU A 96 12.51 5.17 8.48
C LEU A 96 11.92 6.16 9.51
N ARG A 97 12.22 7.46 9.37
CA ARG A 97 11.69 8.50 10.27
C ARG A 97 10.18 8.72 10.14
N ALA A 98 9.58 8.36 9.01
CA ALA A 98 8.15 8.43 8.79
C ALA A 98 7.41 7.19 9.30
N LEU A 99 8.15 6.09 9.59
CA LEU A 99 7.64 4.90 10.27
C LEU A 99 7.39 5.19 11.76
N ASN A 100 6.46 6.10 12.05
CA ASN A 100 6.08 6.42 13.42
C ASN A 100 4.96 5.48 13.91
N ARG A 101 4.70 5.58 15.23
CA ARG A 101 3.69 4.76 15.89
C ARG A 101 2.29 5.01 15.32
N ASP A 102 1.94 6.27 15.08
CA ASP A 102 0.59 6.65 14.61
C ASP A 102 0.29 6.08 13.23
N MET A 103 1.27 6.09 12.32
CA MET A 103 1.15 5.48 11.01
C MET A 103 0.93 3.97 11.12
N ARG A 104 1.73 3.31 11.97
CA ARG A 104 1.61 1.87 12.20
C ARG A 104 0.24 1.50 12.75
N GLU A 105 -0.19 2.13 13.86
CA GLU A 105 -1.50 1.89 14.48
C GLU A 105 -2.64 2.11 13.49
N ARG A 106 -2.48 3.06 12.57
CA ARG A 106 -3.46 3.35 11.53
C ARG A 106 -3.54 2.24 10.49
N LEU A 107 -2.41 1.76 10.00
CA LEU A 107 -2.38 0.68 9.00
C LEU A 107 -2.76 -0.66 9.62
N ASP A 108 -2.31 -0.95 10.85
CA ASP A 108 -2.70 -2.13 11.62
C ASP A 108 -4.23 -2.19 11.80
N TRP A 109 -4.85 -1.05 12.16
CA TRP A 109 -6.30 -0.98 12.32
C TRP A 109 -7.05 -1.31 11.02
N TRP A 110 -6.62 -0.74 9.89
CA TRP A 110 -7.22 -1.06 8.58
C TRP A 110 -7.05 -2.54 8.24
N GLY A 111 -5.86 -3.08 8.45
CA GLY A 111 -5.59 -4.50 8.21
C GLY A 111 -6.49 -5.41 9.05
N GLU A 112 -6.50 -5.21 10.37
CA GLU A 112 -7.32 -5.99 11.31
C GLU A 112 -8.82 -5.92 10.96
N THR A 113 -9.34 -4.73 10.62
CA THR A 113 -10.76 -4.54 10.26
C THR A 113 -11.13 -5.22 8.95
N LEU A 114 -10.22 -5.27 7.99
CA LEU A 114 -10.44 -5.85 6.66
C LEU A 114 -9.95 -7.30 6.53
N GLY A 115 -9.44 -7.90 7.62
CA GLY A 115 -8.94 -9.27 7.62
C GLY A 115 -7.62 -9.47 6.86
N LEU A 116 -6.83 -8.39 6.68
CA LEU A 116 -5.52 -8.40 6.02
C LEU A 116 -4.39 -8.33 7.05
N ASP A 117 -3.32 -9.12 6.86
CA ASP A 117 -2.12 -9.01 7.68
C ASP A 117 -1.24 -7.85 7.21
N VAL A 118 -0.96 -6.92 8.13
CA VAL A 118 -0.08 -5.77 7.90
C VAL A 118 1.12 -5.87 8.81
N ASP A 119 2.33 -5.89 8.26
CA ASP A 119 3.54 -5.96 9.06
C ASP A 119 4.59 -4.94 8.62
N VAL A 120 5.55 -4.68 9.50
CA VAL A 120 6.62 -3.71 9.28
C VAL A 120 7.98 -4.39 9.27
N ARG A 121 8.80 -4.07 8.25
CA ARG A 121 10.18 -4.55 8.15
C ARG A 121 11.13 -3.40 7.84
N HIS A 122 12.09 -3.18 8.73
CA HIS A 122 13.16 -2.20 8.58
C HIS A 122 14.50 -2.73 9.10
N GLY A 123 15.56 -1.92 9.08
CA GLY A 123 16.91 -2.33 9.49
C GLY A 123 16.97 -2.96 10.88
N ASP A 124 16.18 -2.46 11.83
CA ASP A 124 16.17 -2.91 13.24
C ASP A 124 15.19 -4.07 13.51
N THR A 125 14.45 -4.54 12.51
CA THR A 125 13.58 -5.71 12.67
C THR A 125 14.38 -6.93 13.10
N THR A 126 13.98 -7.57 14.19
CA THR A 126 14.69 -8.72 14.77
C THR A 126 14.79 -9.89 13.80
N ARG A 127 15.83 -10.72 13.95
CA ARG A 127 16.00 -11.93 13.13
C ARG A 127 14.80 -12.88 13.24
N TYR A 128 14.23 -13.01 14.43
CA TYR A 128 13.04 -13.82 14.66
C TYR A 128 11.86 -13.35 13.82
N ARG A 129 11.53 -12.04 13.90
CA ARG A 129 10.42 -11.47 13.11
C ARG A 129 10.68 -11.59 11.60
N ARG A 130 11.92 -11.37 11.15
CA ARG A 130 12.30 -11.57 9.74
C ARG A 130 12.08 -13.01 9.27
N THR A 131 12.30 -13.99 10.13
CA THR A 131 12.06 -15.41 9.82
C THR A 131 10.57 -15.70 9.77
N GLN A 132 9.76 -15.14 10.67
CA GLN A 132 8.31 -15.26 10.62
C GLN A 132 7.77 -14.69 9.31
N GLN A 133 8.09 -13.46 8.97
CA GLN A 133 7.68 -12.80 7.72
C GLN A 133 8.11 -13.54 6.44
N ALA A 134 9.16 -14.33 6.51
CA ALA A 134 9.62 -15.14 5.38
C ALA A 134 8.89 -16.48 5.26
N ASN A 135 8.37 -17.00 6.36
CA ASN A 135 7.61 -18.26 6.37
C ASN A 135 6.10 -18.03 6.21
N ASP A 136 5.63 -16.88 6.67
CA ASP A 136 4.24 -16.42 6.64
C ASP A 136 4.26 -14.94 6.26
N PRO A 137 4.30 -14.61 4.96
CA PRO A 137 4.39 -13.24 4.48
C PRO A 137 3.07 -12.49 4.73
N PRO A 138 3.13 -11.21 5.18
CA PRO A 138 1.93 -10.41 5.32
C PRO A 138 1.36 -10.00 3.97
N ASP A 139 0.08 -9.66 3.90
CA ASP A 139 -0.57 -9.12 2.71
C ASP A 139 -0.02 -7.74 2.34
N VAL A 140 0.25 -6.92 3.35
CA VAL A 140 0.84 -5.59 3.20
C VAL A 140 2.12 -5.48 4.02
N LEU A 141 3.24 -5.19 3.36
CA LEU A 141 4.52 -4.99 4.02
C LEU A 141 4.95 -3.52 3.97
N VAL A 142 5.02 -2.90 5.15
CA VAL A 142 5.58 -1.55 5.32
C VAL A 142 7.10 -1.66 5.47
N THR A 143 7.86 -0.94 4.64
CA THR A 143 9.31 -1.08 4.61
C THR A 143 10.04 0.21 4.24
N THR A 144 11.37 0.18 4.29
CA THR A 144 12.23 1.28 3.84
C THR A 144 12.91 0.95 2.51
N PRO A 145 13.35 1.96 1.72
CA PRO A 145 14.06 1.73 0.46
C PRO A 145 15.25 0.77 0.59
N GLU A 146 16.04 0.91 1.66
CA GLU A 146 17.21 0.09 1.92
C GLU A 146 16.84 -1.36 2.22
N THR A 147 15.75 -1.54 2.97
CA THR A 147 15.28 -2.88 3.34
C THR A 147 14.66 -3.59 2.15
N LEU A 148 13.90 -2.89 1.31
CA LEU A 148 13.37 -3.45 0.04
C LEU A 148 14.51 -3.98 -0.83
N GLN A 149 15.59 -3.20 -1.00
CA GLN A 149 16.74 -3.67 -1.78
C GLN A 149 17.38 -4.93 -1.18
N ALA A 150 17.50 -5.00 0.16
CA ALA A 150 18.02 -6.18 0.84
C ALA A 150 17.12 -7.41 0.69
N MET A 151 15.79 -7.23 0.71
CA MET A 151 14.82 -8.32 0.52
C MET A 151 14.89 -8.93 -0.88
N LEU A 152 15.10 -8.13 -1.91
CA LEU A 152 15.23 -8.59 -3.29
C LEU A 152 16.47 -9.46 -3.54
N THR A 153 17.43 -9.48 -2.61
CA THR A 153 18.62 -10.35 -2.67
C THR A 153 18.49 -11.64 -1.86
N GLY A 154 17.43 -11.77 -1.02
CA GLY A 154 17.18 -12.95 -0.18
C GLY A 154 16.23 -13.94 -0.88
N GLU A 155 16.50 -15.25 -0.81
CA GLU A 155 15.73 -16.26 -1.52
C GLU A 155 14.25 -16.30 -1.09
N LYS A 156 13.95 -16.56 0.18
CA LYS A 156 12.58 -16.80 0.67
C LYS A 156 11.64 -15.60 0.52
N LEU A 157 12.11 -14.41 0.89
CA LEU A 157 11.27 -13.22 0.79
C LEU A 157 11.13 -12.73 -0.65
N ARG A 158 12.08 -13.08 -1.51
CA ARG A 158 11.99 -12.82 -2.94
C ARG A 158 10.80 -13.55 -3.57
N GLU A 159 10.53 -14.79 -3.16
CA GLU A 159 9.35 -15.54 -3.62
C GLU A 159 8.06 -14.80 -3.21
N ALA A 160 7.95 -14.36 -1.96
CA ALA A 160 6.79 -13.60 -1.49
C ALA A 160 6.60 -12.25 -2.19
N LEU A 161 7.68 -11.63 -2.67
CA LEU A 161 7.62 -10.39 -3.45
C LEU A 161 7.17 -10.58 -4.90
N ALA A 162 7.07 -11.80 -5.39
CA ALA A 162 6.61 -12.08 -6.75
C ALA A 162 5.10 -11.80 -6.95
N ASP A 163 4.34 -11.73 -5.85
CA ASP A 163 2.91 -11.47 -5.84
C ASP A 163 2.54 -9.99 -5.62
N VAL A 164 3.53 -9.08 -5.65
CA VAL A 164 3.29 -7.65 -5.44
C VAL A 164 2.56 -7.03 -6.61
N ASP A 165 1.33 -6.58 -6.37
CA ASP A 165 0.47 -5.87 -7.32
C ASP A 165 0.44 -4.35 -7.10
N HIS A 166 0.80 -3.89 -5.89
CA HIS A 166 0.74 -2.48 -5.52
C HIS A 166 1.99 -2.02 -4.78
N VAL A 167 2.51 -0.86 -5.15
CA VAL A 167 3.63 -0.21 -4.44
C VAL A 167 3.28 1.24 -4.14
N VAL A 168 3.15 1.56 -2.86
CA VAL A 168 3.00 2.94 -2.37
C VAL A 168 4.37 3.46 -1.93
N VAL A 169 4.79 4.59 -2.46
CA VAL A 169 6.01 5.29 -2.07
C VAL A 169 5.64 6.59 -1.36
N ASP A 170 5.88 6.64 -0.07
CA ASP A 170 5.58 7.82 0.74
C ASP A 170 6.79 8.76 0.83
N GLU A 171 6.51 10.04 1.09
CA GLU A 171 7.50 11.12 1.18
C GLU A 171 8.43 11.17 -0.04
N VAL A 172 7.85 11.05 -1.25
CA VAL A 172 8.60 11.04 -2.52
C VAL A 172 9.57 12.22 -2.63
N HIS A 173 9.20 13.40 -2.12
CA HIS A 173 10.05 14.59 -2.14
C HIS A 173 11.37 14.44 -1.35
N GLU A 174 11.40 13.60 -0.29
CA GLU A 174 12.61 13.30 0.45
C GLU A 174 13.53 12.32 -0.28
N LEU A 175 12.95 11.51 -1.15
CA LEU A 175 13.66 10.49 -1.90
C LEU A 175 14.17 11.00 -3.24
N ALA A 176 13.38 11.79 -3.95
CA ALA A 176 13.57 12.13 -5.37
C ALA A 176 14.96 12.72 -5.72
N ALA A 177 15.55 13.55 -4.86
CA ALA A 177 16.85 14.16 -5.08
C ALA A 177 17.99 13.50 -4.29
N SER A 178 17.78 12.29 -3.76
CA SER A 178 18.72 11.65 -2.85
C SER A 178 19.30 10.34 -3.42
N LYS A 179 20.45 9.91 -2.86
CA LYS A 179 21.01 8.59 -3.15
C LYS A 179 20.03 7.46 -2.84
N ARG A 180 19.18 7.64 -1.83
CA ARG A 180 18.14 6.68 -1.45
C ARG A 180 17.07 6.53 -2.53
N GLY A 181 16.70 7.64 -3.19
CA GLY A 181 15.78 7.61 -4.33
C GLY A 181 16.35 6.84 -5.52
N ALA A 182 17.64 7.05 -5.86
CA ALA A 182 18.29 6.25 -6.89
C ALA A 182 18.31 4.75 -6.54
N GLN A 183 18.58 4.41 -5.28
CA GLN A 183 18.52 3.03 -4.80
C GLN A 183 17.11 2.44 -4.89
N LEU A 184 16.09 3.23 -4.53
CA LEU A 184 14.69 2.81 -4.64
C LEU A 184 14.31 2.55 -6.10
N THR A 185 14.69 3.43 -7.02
CA THR A 185 14.42 3.23 -8.46
C THR A 185 14.97 1.89 -8.94
N VAL A 186 16.23 1.57 -8.60
CA VAL A 186 16.83 0.26 -8.95
C VAL A 186 16.09 -0.89 -8.28
N ALA A 187 15.65 -0.74 -7.03
CA ALA A 187 14.89 -1.77 -6.34
C ALA A 187 13.52 -2.01 -7.00
N LEU A 188 12.83 -0.94 -7.43
CA LEU A 188 11.54 -1.04 -8.13
C LEU A 188 11.67 -1.69 -9.51
N GLU A 189 12.75 -1.43 -10.27
CA GLU A 189 13.01 -2.12 -11.53
C GLU A 189 13.26 -3.62 -11.30
N ARG A 190 14.04 -4.00 -10.28
CA ARG A 190 14.23 -5.41 -9.91
C ARG A 190 12.95 -6.08 -9.44
N LEU A 191 12.12 -5.36 -8.69
CA LEU A 191 10.81 -5.85 -8.29
C LEU A 191 9.93 -6.11 -9.53
N ARG A 192 9.95 -5.20 -10.51
CA ARG A 192 9.21 -5.35 -11.76
C ARG A 192 9.67 -6.56 -12.58
N GLU A 193 10.96 -6.87 -12.59
CA GLU A 193 11.47 -8.10 -13.22
C GLU A 193 10.97 -9.36 -12.51
N LEU A 194 10.70 -9.28 -11.21
CA LEU A 194 10.26 -10.40 -10.38
C LEU A 194 8.74 -10.57 -10.38
N ALA A 195 7.99 -9.51 -10.09
CA ALA A 195 6.54 -9.52 -9.89
C ALA A 195 5.76 -9.19 -11.19
N GLY A 196 6.42 -8.66 -12.21
CA GLY A 196 5.73 -8.14 -13.39
C GLY A 196 5.27 -6.69 -13.23
N ALA A 197 4.16 -6.34 -13.86
CA ALA A 197 3.60 -5.00 -13.75
C ALA A 197 2.82 -4.86 -12.43
N PHE A 198 3.09 -3.80 -11.69
CA PHE A 198 2.35 -3.42 -10.48
C PHE A 198 1.98 -1.94 -10.55
N GLN A 199 0.90 -1.56 -9.87
CA GLN A 199 0.49 -0.17 -9.73
C GLN A 199 1.44 0.59 -8.80
N ARG A 200 1.78 1.83 -9.17
CA ARG A 200 2.64 2.72 -8.35
C ARG A 200 1.87 3.93 -7.85
N VAL A 201 1.93 4.17 -6.57
CA VAL A 201 1.32 5.34 -5.92
C VAL A 201 2.41 6.13 -5.22
N GLY A 202 2.61 7.37 -5.62
CA GLY A 202 3.52 8.29 -4.94
C GLY A 202 2.76 9.25 -4.03
N LEU A 203 3.27 9.48 -2.80
CA LEU A 203 2.76 10.48 -1.87
C LEU A 203 3.82 11.53 -1.60
N SER A 204 3.44 12.80 -1.67
CA SER A 204 4.32 13.93 -1.41
C SER A 204 3.58 15.06 -0.67
N ALA A 205 4.31 15.82 0.15
CA ALA A 205 3.83 17.05 0.74
C ALA A 205 4.20 18.24 -0.12
#